data_cef9db9e83bf7f89579c74edf7a5a4e0
#
_entry.id   cef9db9e83bf7f89579c74edf7a5a4e0
#
_cell.length_a   1.000
_cell.length_b   1.000
_cell.length_c   1.000
_cell.angle_alpha   90.00
_cell.angle_beta   90.00
_cell.angle_gamma   90.00
#
_symmetry.space_group_name_H-M   'P 1'
#
loop_
_entity.id
_entity.type
_entity.pdbx_description
1 polymer ?
#
loop_
_entity_poly.entity_id
_entity_poly.type
_entity_poly.pdbx_seq_one_letter_code
_entity_poly.pdbx_strand_id
1 'polypeptide(L)'
;RLVAQSIAWAYAPGPEPHDEADPLDGGAEGNRGITVGGVIALETAVLGTPRLEGIVLRYGNLYGLGTGADAPGGAAPVHVDAAAHAALLAIDHGKPGAFNVAEPNAHVSTRKAVAELGWSAGFRLPA
;
A
#
# COMPACT_ATOMS: atom_id res chain seq x y z
N ARG A 1 3.76 0.36 17.95
CA ARG A 1 3.18 0.40 16.60
C ARG A 1 4.01 -0.44 15.63
N LEU A 2 3.34 -1.16 14.73
CA LEU A 2 3.98 -1.96 13.68
C LEU A 2 3.53 -1.44 12.32
N VAL A 3 4.48 -1.14 11.46
CA VAL A 3 4.23 -0.74 10.08
C VAL A 3 4.67 -1.87 9.16
N ALA A 4 3.75 -2.41 8.37
CA ALA A 4 4.01 -3.55 7.49
C ALA A 4 3.72 -3.18 6.04
N GLN A 5 4.48 -3.76 5.13
CA GLN A 5 4.28 -3.59 3.69
C GLN A 5 3.29 -4.63 3.16
N SER A 6 2.35 -4.18 2.36
CA SER A 6 1.43 -4.99 1.56
C SER A 6 1.42 -4.47 0.13
N ILE A 7 0.41 -4.79 -0.65
CA ILE A 7 0.34 -4.43 -2.07
C ILE A 7 -1.00 -3.81 -2.43
N ALA A 8 -0.98 -2.80 -3.29
CA ALA A 8 -2.18 -2.07 -3.72
C ALA A 8 -2.97 -2.79 -4.82
N TRP A 9 -2.44 -3.85 -5.42
CA TRP A 9 -3.09 -4.58 -6.52
C TRP A 9 -3.75 -5.89 -6.11
N ALA A 10 -4.08 -6.04 -4.81
CA ALA A 10 -4.69 -7.26 -4.25
C ALA A 10 -6.21 -7.19 -4.13
N TYR A 11 -6.86 -6.12 -4.58
CA TYR A 11 -8.30 -5.94 -4.45
C TYR A 11 -9.09 -6.93 -5.31
N ALA A 12 -10.23 -7.38 -4.80
CA ALA A 12 -11.19 -8.14 -5.60
C ALA A 12 -11.75 -7.25 -6.73
N PRO A 13 -12.17 -7.85 -7.87
CA PRO A 13 -12.80 -7.09 -8.94
C PRO A 13 -14.00 -6.29 -8.43
N GLY A 14 -14.13 -5.06 -8.89
CA GLY A 14 -15.22 -4.18 -8.50
C GLY A 14 -15.00 -2.77 -9.03
N PRO A 15 -15.91 -1.83 -8.69
CA PRO A 15 -15.78 -0.45 -9.14
C PRO A 15 -14.46 0.18 -8.71
N GLU A 16 -13.84 0.93 -9.62
CA GLU A 16 -12.58 1.63 -9.39
C GLU A 16 -12.82 3.15 -9.33
N PRO A 17 -11.99 3.90 -8.58
CA PRO A 17 -10.85 3.41 -7.81
C PRO A 17 -11.27 2.68 -6.55
N HIS A 18 -10.52 1.63 -6.19
CA HIS A 18 -10.70 0.96 -4.90
C HIS A 18 -10.20 1.83 -3.75
N ASP A 19 -10.91 1.80 -2.63
CA ASP A 19 -10.40 2.35 -1.38
C ASP A 19 -10.06 1.24 -0.38
N GLU A 20 -9.54 1.63 0.76
CA GLU A 20 -9.06 0.67 1.76
C GLU A 20 -10.16 -0.19 2.39
N ALA A 21 -11.42 0.23 2.28
CA ALA A 21 -12.55 -0.54 2.77
C ALA A 21 -12.99 -1.65 1.80
N ASP A 22 -12.52 -1.61 0.54
CA ASP A 22 -12.88 -2.62 -0.44
C ASP A 22 -12.22 -3.98 -0.13
N PRO A 23 -12.87 -5.10 -0.44
CA PRO A 23 -12.34 -6.41 -0.12
C PRO A 23 -11.13 -6.77 -0.96
N LEU A 24 -10.19 -7.51 -0.38
CA LEU A 24 -9.11 -8.14 -1.11
C LEU A 24 -9.61 -9.41 -1.81
N ASP A 25 -8.90 -9.81 -2.87
CA ASP A 25 -9.31 -10.89 -3.77
C ASP A 25 -9.02 -12.28 -3.17
N GLY A 26 -9.76 -12.63 -2.11
CA GLY A 26 -9.60 -13.91 -1.42
C GLY A 26 -10.02 -15.13 -2.26
N GLY A 27 -10.75 -14.92 -3.35
CA GLY A 27 -11.17 -15.97 -4.27
C GLY A 27 -10.24 -16.14 -5.49
N ALA A 28 -9.12 -15.40 -5.55
CA ALA A 28 -8.18 -15.51 -6.66
C ALA A 28 -7.57 -16.93 -6.74
N GLU A 29 -7.27 -17.35 -7.95
CA GLU A 29 -6.70 -18.67 -8.24
C GLU A 29 -5.26 -18.55 -8.77
N GLY A 30 -4.55 -19.69 -8.84
CA GLY A 30 -3.21 -19.77 -9.39
C GLY A 30 -2.20 -18.96 -8.58
N ASN A 31 -1.20 -18.41 -9.26
CA ASN A 31 -0.14 -17.61 -8.61
C ASN A 31 -0.69 -16.36 -7.91
N ARG A 32 -1.69 -15.72 -8.50
CA ARG A 32 -2.34 -14.58 -7.85
C ARG A 32 -2.97 -14.99 -6.52
N GLY A 33 -3.63 -16.16 -6.47
CA GLY A 33 -4.23 -16.68 -5.24
C GLY A 33 -3.21 -16.91 -4.14
N ILE A 34 -2.03 -17.40 -4.49
CA ILE A 34 -0.92 -17.59 -3.53
C ILE A 34 -0.46 -16.24 -2.98
N THR A 35 -0.23 -15.26 -3.85
CA THR A 35 0.24 -13.93 -3.45
C THR A 35 -0.81 -13.21 -2.59
N VAL A 36 -2.04 -13.16 -3.05
CA VAL A 36 -3.13 -12.47 -2.32
C VAL A 36 -3.43 -13.18 -1.01
N GLY A 37 -3.41 -14.52 -0.99
CA GLY A 37 -3.57 -15.29 0.25
C GLY A 37 -2.52 -14.95 1.30
N GLY A 38 -1.26 -14.81 0.87
CA GLY A 38 -0.16 -14.39 1.75
C GLY A 38 -0.36 -12.97 2.27
N VAL A 39 -0.78 -12.07 1.42
CA VAL A 39 -1.08 -10.68 1.80
C VAL A 39 -2.23 -10.60 2.80
N ILE A 40 -3.32 -11.35 2.57
CA ILE A 40 -4.44 -11.42 3.50
C ILE A 40 -3.99 -11.93 4.86
N ALA A 41 -3.16 -12.97 4.90
CA ALA A 41 -2.62 -13.51 6.14
C ALA A 41 -1.78 -12.48 6.89
N LEU A 42 -0.92 -11.76 6.19
CA LEU A 42 -0.10 -10.68 6.78
C LEU A 42 -0.97 -9.57 7.34
N GLU A 43 -1.91 -9.07 6.57
CA GLU A 43 -2.78 -7.97 7.00
C GLU A 43 -3.66 -8.38 8.18
N THR A 44 -4.19 -9.60 8.17
CA THR A 44 -4.99 -10.13 9.26
C THR A 44 -4.17 -10.20 10.55
N ALA A 45 -2.92 -10.65 10.47
CA ALA A 45 -2.04 -10.71 11.62
C ALA A 45 -1.70 -9.32 12.17
N VAL A 46 -1.37 -8.37 11.29
CA VAL A 46 -0.97 -7.01 11.69
C VAL A 46 -2.16 -6.23 12.25
N LEU A 47 -3.31 -6.29 11.58
CA LEU A 47 -4.47 -5.49 11.95
C LEU A 47 -5.34 -6.15 13.02
N GLY A 48 -5.27 -7.48 13.15
CA GLY A 48 -6.10 -8.25 14.06
C GLY A 48 -5.47 -8.60 15.41
N THR A 49 -4.20 -8.27 15.64
CA THR A 49 -3.53 -8.57 16.90
C THR A 49 -3.92 -7.56 17.97
N PRO A 50 -4.54 -8.00 19.08
CA PRO A 50 -4.91 -7.09 20.18
C PRO A 50 -3.69 -6.34 20.72
N ARG A 51 -3.90 -5.07 21.10
CA ARG A 51 -2.88 -4.18 21.67
C ARG A 51 -1.75 -3.80 20.73
N LEU A 52 -1.79 -4.25 19.48
CA LEU A 52 -0.85 -3.85 18.46
C LEU A 52 -1.50 -2.74 17.60
N GLU A 53 -0.87 -1.58 17.55
CA GLU A 53 -1.27 -0.55 16.60
C GLU A 53 -0.66 -0.89 15.25
N GLY A 54 -1.41 -1.60 14.43
CA GLY A 54 -0.96 -2.06 13.13
C GLY A 54 -1.26 -1.05 12.03
N ILE A 55 -0.25 -0.70 11.24
CA ILE A 55 -0.39 0.07 10.00
C ILE A 55 0.05 -0.82 8.85
N VAL A 56 -0.79 -0.94 7.83
CA VAL A 56 -0.47 -1.68 6.61
C VAL A 56 -0.37 -0.68 5.47
N LEU A 57 0.79 -0.64 4.82
CA LEU A 57 1.01 0.18 3.64
C LEU A 57 0.87 -0.69 2.39
N ARG A 58 -0.20 -0.49 1.65
CA ARG A 58 -0.46 -1.18 0.38
C ARG A 58 0.24 -0.42 -0.74
N TYR A 59 1.51 -0.75 -0.96
CA TYR A 59 2.31 -0.09 -1.98
C TYR A 59 1.87 -0.48 -3.40
N GLY A 60 1.85 0.51 -4.28
CA GLY A 60 1.76 0.28 -5.71
C GLY A 60 3.05 -0.32 -6.28
N ASN A 61 3.23 -0.21 -7.59
CA ASN A 61 4.40 -0.76 -8.29
C ASN A 61 5.62 0.13 -8.03
N LEU A 62 6.58 -0.36 -7.27
CA LEU A 62 7.77 0.39 -6.89
C LEU A 62 8.69 0.62 -8.09
N TYR A 63 9.20 1.85 -8.20
CA TYR A 63 10.25 2.19 -9.17
C TYR A 63 11.26 3.15 -8.53
N GLY A 64 12.39 3.29 -9.16
CA GLY A 64 13.49 4.13 -8.68
C GLY A 64 14.73 3.31 -8.38
N LEU A 65 15.76 3.98 -7.89
CA LEU A 65 17.06 3.37 -7.64
C LEU A 65 16.94 2.18 -6.68
N GLY A 66 17.49 1.05 -7.08
CA GLY A 66 17.53 -0.17 -6.26
C GLY A 66 16.30 -1.05 -6.34
N THR A 67 15.25 -0.66 -7.10
CA THR A 67 14.03 -1.45 -7.23
C THR A 67 14.03 -2.44 -8.40
N GLY A 68 14.98 -2.29 -9.33
CA GLY A 68 14.99 -3.03 -10.58
C GLY A 68 14.15 -2.39 -11.68
N ALA A 69 13.44 -1.30 -11.40
CA ALA A 69 12.65 -0.54 -12.38
C ALA A 69 13.03 0.93 -12.32
N ASP A 70 13.53 1.47 -13.43
CA ASP A 70 14.03 2.85 -13.49
C ASP A 70 12.92 3.88 -13.74
N ALA A 71 11.77 3.44 -14.22
CA ALA A 71 10.66 4.32 -14.61
C ALA A 71 9.33 3.77 -14.08
N PRO A 72 8.31 4.65 -13.93
CA PRO A 72 6.99 4.21 -13.52
C PRO A 72 6.43 3.12 -14.42
N GLY A 73 5.83 2.11 -13.82
CA GLY A 73 5.17 1.02 -14.54
C GLY A 73 3.99 0.48 -13.76
N GLY A 74 3.18 -0.36 -14.42
CA GLY A 74 1.99 -0.92 -13.81
C GLY A 74 0.87 0.10 -13.70
N ALA A 75 -0.23 -0.34 -13.09
CA ALA A 75 -1.46 0.45 -13.00
C ALA A 75 -1.40 1.54 -11.92
N ALA A 76 -0.58 1.34 -10.90
CA ALA A 76 -0.49 2.23 -9.75
C ALA A 76 0.98 2.33 -9.29
N PRO A 77 1.82 3.11 -9.99
CA PRO A 77 3.23 3.22 -9.64
C PRO A 77 3.45 4.05 -8.37
N VAL A 78 4.55 3.81 -7.70
CA VAL A 78 5.03 4.66 -6.60
C VAL A 78 6.56 4.66 -6.58
N HIS A 79 7.13 5.86 -6.49
CA HIS A 79 8.58 5.99 -6.38
C HIS A 79 9.07 5.48 -5.02
N VAL A 80 10.20 4.80 -5.00
CA VAL A 80 10.75 4.19 -3.77
C VAL A 80 10.98 5.21 -2.65
N ASP A 81 11.40 6.44 -2.98
CA ASP A 81 11.60 7.48 -1.97
C ASP A 81 10.28 7.88 -1.31
N ALA A 82 9.22 8.04 -2.10
CA ALA A 82 7.90 8.37 -1.57
C ALA A 82 7.33 7.20 -0.76
N ALA A 83 7.56 5.98 -1.20
CA ALA A 83 7.13 4.78 -0.46
C ALA A 83 7.82 4.70 0.90
N ALA A 84 9.13 4.90 0.95
CA ALA A 84 9.88 4.93 2.21
C ALA A 84 9.42 6.07 3.13
N HIS A 85 9.10 7.23 2.56
CA HIS A 85 8.59 8.36 3.34
C HIS A 85 7.23 8.05 3.96
N ALA A 86 6.36 7.32 3.25
CA ALA A 86 5.10 6.87 3.83
C ALA A 86 5.31 6.00 5.06
N ALA A 87 6.29 5.10 5.03
CA ALA A 87 6.63 4.26 6.18
C ALA A 87 7.15 5.10 7.36
N LEU A 88 7.98 6.09 7.08
CA LEU A 88 8.47 7.01 8.12
C LEU A 88 7.32 7.79 8.76
N LEU A 89 6.41 8.34 7.96
CA LEU A 89 5.26 9.06 8.46
C LEU A 89 4.33 8.16 9.28
N ALA A 90 4.16 6.91 8.87
CA ALA A 90 3.28 5.95 9.54
C ALA A 90 3.75 5.57 10.96
N ILE A 91 4.99 5.88 11.33
CA ILE A 91 5.49 5.61 12.68
C ILE A 91 4.68 6.38 13.72
N ASP A 92 4.31 7.62 13.43
CA ASP A 92 3.63 8.51 14.39
C ASP A 92 2.42 9.25 13.82
N HIS A 93 2.01 8.96 12.59
CA HIS A 93 0.81 9.54 11.97
C HIS A 93 -0.17 8.43 11.59
N GLY A 94 -1.43 8.79 11.45
CA GLY A 94 -2.49 7.89 11.04
C GLY A 94 -3.00 6.99 12.16
N LYS A 95 -4.25 6.60 12.04
CA LYS A 95 -4.85 5.60 12.92
C LYS A 95 -4.52 4.20 12.41
N PRO A 96 -4.48 3.17 13.28
CA PRO A 96 -4.31 1.79 12.85
C PRO A 96 -5.24 1.43 11.68
N GLY A 97 -4.70 0.76 10.68
CA GLY A 97 -5.45 0.36 9.48
C GLY A 97 -4.58 0.28 8.25
N ALA A 98 -5.22 0.07 7.10
CA ALA A 98 -4.55 -0.02 5.81
C ALA A 98 -4.59 1.31 5.07
N PHE A 99 -3.54 1.56 4.29
CA PHE A 99 -3.37 2.77 3.47
C PHE A 99 -2.84 2.39 2.09
N ASN A 100 -3.55 2.80 1.04
CA ASN A 100 -3.02 2.72 -0.31
C ASN A 100 -1.95 3.79 -0.50
N VAL A 101 -0.79 3.39 -1.01
CA VAL A 101 0.36 4.28 -1.22
C VAL A 101 0.83 4.13 -2.67
N ALA A 102 0.38 5.06 -3.50
CA ALA A 102 0.67 5.08 -4.93
C ALA A 102 0.54 6.50 -5.47
N GLU A 103 1.13 6.75 -6.63
CA GLU A 103 0.90 8.00 -7.36
C GLU A 103 -0.56 8.06 -7.82
N PRO A 104 -1.10 9.26 -8.12
CA PRO A 104 -2.46 9.36 -8.63
C PRO A 104 -2.70 8.42 -9.81
N ASN A 105 -3.76 7.62 -9.73
CA ASN A 105 -4.07 6.60 -10.72
C ASN A 105 -5.57 6.29 -10.70
N ALA A 106 -6.04 5.49 -11.66
CA ALA A 106 -7.45 5.15 -11.81
C ALA A 106 -7.89 3.91 -11.00
N HIS A 107 -6.95 3.15 -10.42
CA HIS A 107 -7.23 1.84 -9.83
C HIS A 107 -7.44 1.87 -8.32
N VAL A 108 -6.65 2.67 -7.60
CA VAL A 108 -6.74 2.78 -6.15
C VAL A 108 -6.73 4.24 -5.71
N SER A 109 -7.54 4.55 -4.71
CA SER A 109 -7.56 5.87 -4.09
C SER A 109 -6.45 5.98 -3.07
N THR A 110 -5.71 7.09 -3.11
CA THR A 110 -4.64 7.38 -2.15
C THR A 110 -5.01 8.53 -1.21
N ARG A 111 -6.28 8.91 -1.19
CA ARG A 111 -6.77 10.06 -0.41
C ARG A 111 -6.52 9.89 1.08
N LYS A 112 -6.67 8.68 1.59
CA LYS A 112 -6.48 8.38 3.01
C LYS A 112 -5.03 8.63 3.45
N ALA A 113 -4.05 8.18 2.67
CA ALA A 113 -2.64 8.40 2.98
C ALA A 113 -2.29 9.89 2.98
N VAL A 114 -2.80 10.64 2.00
CA VAL A 114 -2.60 12.08 1.94
C VAL A 114 -3.21 12.77 3.16
N ALA A 115 -4.45 12.43 3.51
CA ALA A 115 -5.18 13.10 4.58
C ALA A 115 -4.65 12.72 5.97
N GLU A 116 -4.37 11.45 6.23
CA GLU A 116 -4.06 10.97 7.58
C GLU A 116 -2.57 10.88 7.86
N LEU A 117 -1.73 10.59 6.85
CA LEU A 117 -0.28 10.54 7.03
C LEU A 117 0.42 11.85 6.67
N GLY A 118 -0.26 12.75 5.97
CA GLY A 118 0.39 13.93 5.39
C GLY A 118 1.34 13.56 4.25
N TRP A 119 1.07 12.45 3.57
CA TRP A 119 1.94 11.89 2.55
C TRP A 119 1.79 12.58 1.20
N SER A 120 2.89 12.63 0.44
CA SER A 120 2.93 13.14 -0.93
C SER A 120 3.63 12.14 -1.84
N ALA A 121 2.97 11.80 -2.93
CA ALA A 121 3.55 10.92 -3.96
C ALA A 121 4.75 11.55 -4.68
N GLY A 122 4.88 12.86 -4.62
CA GLY A 122 6.00 13.58 -5.22
C GLY A 122 7.26 13.67 -4.35
N PHE A 123 7.25 13.11 -3.14
CA PHE A 123 8.41 13.16 -2.27
C PHE A 123 9.62 12.47 -2.91
N ARG A 124 10.77 13.14 -2.84
CA ARG A 124 12.08 12.61 -3.27
C ARG A 124 13.13 13.00 -2.27
N LEU A 125 14.08 12.11 -2.05
CA LEU A 125 15.28 12.43 -1.28
C LEU A 125 16.14 13.42 -2.06
N PRO A 126 16.89 14.30 -1.36
CA PRO A 126 17.87 15.16 -2.02
C PRO A 126 18.90 14.32 -2.79
N ALA A 127 19.31 14.84 -3.96
CA ALA A 127 20.35 14.20 -4.78
C ALA A 127 21.71 14.24 -4.09
#